data_29724264aab3e1bfd4e3ceca772c023b
#
_entry.id   29724264aab3e1bfd4e3ceca772c023b
#
_cell.length_a   1.000
_cell.length_b   1.000
_cell.length_c   1.000
_cell.angle_alpha   90.00
_cell.angle_beta   90.00
_cell.angle_gamma   90.00
#
_symmetry.space_group_name_H-M   'P 1'
#
loop_
_entity.id
_entity.type
_entity.pdbx_description
1 polymer ?
#
loop_
_entity_poly.entity_id
_entity_poly.type
_entity_poly.pdbx_seq_one_letter_code
_entity_poly.pdbx_strand_id
1 'polypeptide(L)' 'NALKKMNLLIEEKKKDEALKFLPKLNSELMKIAKTGIIKKQNASRNVSRITKKISTI' A
#
# COMPACT_ATOMS: atom_id res chain seq x y z
N ASN A 1 3.12 -7.08 -8.19
CA ASN A 1 3.67 -5.84 -7.70
C ASN A 1 3.29 -5.62 -6.22
N ALA A 2 3.77 -4.52 -5.64
CA ALA A 2 3.58 -4.26 -4.22
C ALA A 2 2.11 -4.16 -3.80
N LEU A 3 1.27 -3.59 -4.64
CA LEU A 3 -0.15 -3.46 -4.34
C LEU A 3 -0.84 -4.82 -4.30
N LYS A 4 -0.50 -5.71 -5.21
CA LYS A 4 -1.05 -7.06 -5.23
C LYS A 4 -0.66 -7.82 -3.96
N LYS A 5 0.59 -7.70 -3.55
CA LYS A 5 1.07 -8.36 -2.35
C LYS A 5 0.35 -7.83 -1.10
N MET A 6 0.19 -6.52 -1.03
CA MET A 6 -0.53 -5.91 0.09
C MET A 6 -2.00 -6.36 0.13
N ASN A 7 -2.67 -6.37 -1.03
CA ASN A 7 -4.05 -6.84 -1.10
C ASN A 7 -4.18 -8.29 -0.65
N LEU A 8 -3.22 -9.13 -1.03
CA LEU A 8 -3.19 -10.52 -0.61
C LEU A 8 -3.09 -10.65 0.91
N LEU A 9 -2.19 -9.87 1.51
CA LEU A 9 -2.05 -9.85 2.97
C LEU A 9 -3.34 -9.41 3.66
N ILE A 10 -4.03 -8.45 3.08
CA ILE A 10 -5.31 -7.98 3.62
C ILE A 10 -6.38 -9.05 3.50
N GLU A 11 -6.45 -9.73 2.35
CA GLU A 11 -7.41 -10.81 2.13
C GLU A 11 -7.21 -11.97 3.12
N GLU A 12 -5.95 -12.27 3.44
CA GLU A 12 -5.61 -13.30 4.39
C GLU A 12 -5.73 -12.83 5.84
N LYS A 13 -6.13 -11.58 6.04
CA LYS A 13 -6.28 -10.96 7.35
C LYS A 13 -5.01 -10.99 8.18
N LYS A 14 -3.87 -10.84 7.52
CA LYS A 14 -2.55 -10.79 8.17
C LYS A 14 -2.20 -9.35 8.51
N LYS A 15 -2.87 -8.82 9.52
CA LYS A 15 -2.71 -7.43 9.93
C LYS A 15 -1.26 -7.08 10.28
N ASP A 16 -0.61 -7.92 11.06
CA ASP A 16 0.77 -7.65 11.50
C ASP A 16 1.72 -7.56 10.31
N GLU A 17 1.60 -8.51 9.37
CA GLU A 17 2.44 -8.51 8.18
C GLU A 17 2.13 -7.32 7.28
N ALA A 18 0.85 -6.98 7.16
CA ALA A 18 0.43 -5.83 6.37
C ALA A 18 0.99 -4.55 6.95
N LEU A 19 0.98 -4.39 8.27
CA LEU A 19 1.54 -3.22 8.94
C LEU A 19 3.06 -3.13 8.74
N LYS A 20 3.74 -4.26 8.78
CA LYS A 20 5.18 -4.30 8.53
C LYS A 20 5.51 -3.94 7.08
N PHE A 21 4.66 -4.34 6.16
CA PHE A 21 4.86 -4.07 4.74
C PHE A 21 4.47 -2.65 4.34
N LEU A 22 3.64 -2.00 5.15
CA LEU A 22 3.11 -0.66 4.83
C LEU A 22 4.20 0.38 4.51
N PRO A 23 5.26 0.53 5.33
CA PRO A 23 6.33 1.49 5.01
C PRO A 23 7.01 1.17 3.68
N LYS A 24 7.23 -0.10 3.40
CA LYS A 24 7.85 -0.53 2.14
C LYS A 24 6.93 -0.21 0.96
N LEU A 25 5.63 -0.47 1.11
CA LEU A 25 4.66 -0.16 0.07
C LEU A 25 4.62 1.35 -0.21
N ASN A 26 4.63 2.16 0.83
CA ASN A 26 4.65 3.61 0.70
C ASN A 26 5.88 4.06 -0.10
N SER A 27 7.04 3.51 0.23
CA SER A 27 8.29 3.83 -0.47
C SER A 27 8.21 3.43 -1.95
N GLU A 28 7.68 2.25 -2.25
CA GLU A 28 7.53 1.78 -3.62
C GLU A 28 6.58 2.68 -4.42
N LEU A 29 5.45 3.04 -3.84
CA LEU A 29 4.49 3.92 -4.50
C LEU A 29 5.08 5.30 -4.75
N MET A 30 5.86 5.82 -3.82
CA MET A 30 6.53 7.11 -3.99
C MET A 30 7.57 7.08 -5.09
N LYS A 31 8.32 5.97 -5.23
CA LYS A 31 9.26 5.80 -6.33
C LYS A 31 8.55 5.81 -7.68
N ILE A 32 7.44 5.10 -7.78
CA ILE A 32 6.65 5.06 -9.01
C ILE A 32 6.09 6.45 -9.33
N ALA A 33 5.63 7.17 -8.32
CA ALA A 33 5.12 8.53 -8.50
C ALA A 33 6.22 9.48 -8.98
N LYS A 34 7.44 9.31 -8.48
CA LYS A 34 8.59 10.13 -8.92
C LYS A 34 8.93 9.90 -10.37
N THR A 35 8.75 8.67 -10.87
CA THR A 35 9.04 8.38 -12.28
C THR A 35 7.95 8.88 -13.22
N GLY A 36 6.86 9.41 -12.68
CA GLY A 36 5.77 9.96 -13.48
C GLY A 36 4.78 8.93 -13.99
N ILE A 37 4.94 7.66 -13.62
CA ILE A 37 4.02 6.59 -14.04
C ILE A 37 2.65 6.79 -13.40
N ILE A 38 2.62 7.23 -12.14
CA ILE A 38 1.37 7.57 -11.45
C ILE A 38 1.51 8.94 -10.79
N LYS A 39 0.39 9.62 -10.59
CA LYS A 39 0.39 10.91 -9.91
C LYS A 39 0.55 10.73 -8.41
N LYS A 40 1.20 11.70 -7.75
CA LYS A 40 1.36 11.68 -6.29
C LYS A 40 0.04 11.53 -5.56
N GLN A 41 -1.02 12.16 -6.09
CA GLN A 41 -2.35 12.06 -5.51
C GLN A 41 -2.86 10.64 -5.49
N ASN A 42 -2.64 9.90 -6.59
CA ASN A 42 -3.04 8.51 -6.68
C ASN A 42 -2.26 7.63 -5.70
N ALA A 43 -0.96 7.86 -5.59
CA ALA A 43 -0.12 7.12 -4.65
C ALA A 43 -0.60 7.34 -3.21
N SER A 44 -0.82 8.60 -2.84
CA SER A 44 -1.30 8.96 -1.51
C SER A 44 -2.67 8.35 -1.22
N ARG A 45 -3.57 8.39 -2.20
CA ARG A 45 -4.91 7.81 -2.06
C ARG A 45 -4.85 6.32 -1.85
N ASN A 46 -3.98 5.62 -2.60
CA ASN A 46 -3.81 4.17 -2.44
C ASN A 46 -3.31 3.82 -1.05
N VAL A 47 -2.33 4.56 -0.53
CA VAL A 47 -1.80 4.34 0.81
C VAL A 47 -2.89 4.56 1.86
N SER A 48 -3.67 5.63 1.71
CA SER A 48 -4.79 5.91 2.63
C SER A 48 -5.81 4.79 2.65
N ARG A 49 -6.20 4.29 1.47
CA ARG A 49 -7.16 3.20 1.35
C ARG A 49 -6.65 1.94 2.01
N ILE A 50 -5.38 1.61 1.75
CA ILE A 50 -4.77 0.40 2.32
C ILE A 50 -4.69 0.51 3.83
N THR A 51 -4.28 1.65 4.35
CA THR A 51 -4.23 1.90 5.79
C THR A 51 -5.61 1.68 6.42
N LYS A 52 -6.65 2.19 5.78
CA LYS A 52 -8.02 2.02 6.26
C LYS A 52 -8.44 0.55 6.25
N LYS A 53 -8.11 -0.16 5.18
CA LYS A 53 -8.41 -1.60 5.08
C LYS A 53 -7.72 -2.39 6.18
N ILE A 54 -6.45 -2.09 6.44
CA ILE A 54 -5.70 -2.75 7.51
C ILE A 54 -6.35 -2.48 8.86
N SER A 55 -6.84 -1.27 9.05
CA SER A 55 -7.50 -0.88 10.30
C SER A 55 -8.80 -1.65 10.53
N THR A 56 -9.45 -2.13 9.48
CA THR A 56 -10.71 -2.89 9.59
C THR A 56 -10.51 -4.38 9.76
N ILE A 57 -9.30 -4.88 9.65
CA ILE A 57 -9.02 -6.32 9.85
C ILE A 57 -9.09 -6.71 11.35
#